data_2a61df978b5b385368759dd69b87a3ea
#
_entry.id   2a61df978b5b385368759dd69b87a3ea
#
_cell.length_a   1.000
_cell.length_b   1.000
_cell.length_c   1.000
_cell.angle_alpha   90.00
_cell.angle_beta   90.00
_cell.angle_gamma   90.00
#
_symmetry.space_group_name_H-M   'P 1'
#
loop_
_entity.id
_entity.type
_entity.pdbx_description
1 polymer ?
#
loop_
_entity_poly.entity_id
_entity_poly.type
_entity_poly.pdbx_seq_one_letter_code
_entity_poly.pdbx_strand_id
1 'polypeptide(L)'
;IIIGVMAVIVIVGLGNGMTKSMRDSFSAMGTNTLSISIWGYGSRSASVEDVYDIAKENPDLLKAVSPQIDFSSNTPKVGTTTYRYSYVYGVDENYSALKNYTLAKGRSLQYMDIKDNKQVCVIGDFINRTAFGGNGVGQTIKLGAYKFRIVGVLSPKISDPTMQEGNDDDCIYLPYST
;
A
#
# COMPACT_ATOMS: atom_id res chain seq x y z
N ILE A 1 -17.64 6.68 -47.90
CA ILE A 1 -16.26 6.16 -47.74
C ILE A 1 -15.56 6.84 -46.54
N ILE A 2 -15.58 8.19 -46.45
CA ILE A 2 -14.89 8.92 -45.33
C ILE A 2 -15.43 8.49 -43.96
N ILE A 3 -16.74 8.36 -43.78
CA ILE A 3 -17.39 7.97 -42.53
C ILE A 3 -16.94 6.55 -42.11
N GLY A 4 -16.85 5.63 -43.09
CA GLY A 4 -16.42 4.25 -42.79
C GLY A 4 -14.97 4.17 -42.34
N VAL A 5 -14.07 4.91 -42.98
CA VAL A 5 -12.65 4.98 -42.59
C VAL A 5 -12.50 5.64 -41.22
N MET A 6 -13.23 6.70 -40.93
CA MET A 6 -13.22 7.39 -39.66
C MET A 6 -13.71 6.47 -38.51
N ALA A 7 -14.78 5.71 -38.74
CA ALA A 7 -15.27 4.74 -37.73
C ALA A 7 -14.25 3.66 -37.42
N VAL A 8 -13.55 3.12 -38.39
CA VAL A 8 -12.51 2.11 -38.20
C VAL A 8 -11.34 2.70 -37.42
N ILE A 9 -10.87 3.91 -37.73
CA ILE A 9 -9.77 4.55 -36.97
C ILE A 9 -10.16 4.78 -35.54
N VAL A 10 -11.37 5.21 -35.24
CA VAL A 10 -11.86 5.44 -33.88
C VAL A 10 -11.94 4.14 -33.12
N ILE A 11 -12.49 3.06 -33.69
CA ILE A 11 -12.61 1.77 -33.04
C ILE A 11 -11.23 1.17 -32.72
N VAL A 12 -10.30 1.19 -33.69
CA VAL A 12 -8.93 0.70 -33.50
C VAL A 12 -8.18 1.55 -32.48
N GLY A 13 -8.33 2.87 -32.53
CA GLY A 13 -7.73 3.78 -31.57
C GLY A 13 -8.20 3.53 -30.13
N LEU A 14 -9.52 3.37 -29.95
CA LEU A 14 -10.10 3.01 -28.64
C LEU A 14 -9.62 1.64 -28.16
N GLY A 15 -9.61 0.62 -29.02
CA GLY A 15 -9.13 -0.72 -28.66
C GLY A 15 -7.67 -0.74 -28.21
N ASN A 16 -6.80 -0.05 -28.96
CA ASN A 16 -5.40 0.08 -28.57
C ASN A 16 -5.20 0.89 -27.29
N GLY A 17 -5.96 1.97 -27.11
CA GLY A 17 -5.94 2.79 -25.90
C GLY A 17 -6.37 2.00 -24.66
N MET A 18 -7.46 1.22 -24.75
CA MET A 18 -7.92 0.36 -23.66
C MET A 18 -6.90 -0.73 -23.33
N THR A 19 -6.34 -1.40 -24.34
CA THR A 19 -5.34 -2.46 -24.15
C THR A 19 -4.08 -1.91 -23.47
N LYS A 20 -3.62 -0.73 -23.86
CA LYS A 20 -2.48 -0.07 -23.25
C LYS A 20 -2.78 0.31 -21.80
N SER A 21 -3.92 0.94 -21.54
CA SER A 21 -4.35 1.32 -20.19
C SER A 21 -4.46 0.11 -19.25
N MET A 22 -5.05 -0.99 -19.72
CA MET A 22 -5.08 -2.25 -18.97
C MET A 22 -3.68 -2.79 -18.67
N ARG A 23 -2.80 -2.83 -19.66
CA ARG A 23 -1.44 -3.32 -19.48
C ARG A 23 -0.65 -2.46 -18.50
N ASP A 24 -0.79 -1.14 -18.57
CA ASP A 24 -0.16 -0.20 -17.66
C ASP A 24 -0.69 -0.38 -16.23
N SER A 25 -2.01 -0.60 -16.06
CA SER A 25 -2.63 -0.90 -14.77
C SER A 25 -2.13 -2.22 -14.17
N PHE A 26 -2.05 -3.29 -14.96
CA PHE A 26 -1.51 -4.56 -14.48
C PHE A 26 -0.01 -4.47 -14.13
N SER A 27 0.77 -3.73 -14.91
CA SER A 27 2.19 -3.51 -14.61
C SER A 27 2.39 -2.72 -13.31
N ALA A 28 1.51 -1.76 -13.04
CA ALA A 28 1.51 -0.98 -11.80
C ALA A 28 1.16 -1.81 -10.56
N MET A 29 0.36 -2.87 -10.69
CA MET A 29 0.03 -3.77 -9.58
C MET A 29 1.16 -4.71 -9.16
N GLY A 30 2.26 -4.80 -9.91
CA GLY A 30 3.39 -5.70 -9.62
C GLY A 30 3.07 -7.16 -9.98
N THR A 31 3.27 -7.53 -11.26
CA THR A 31 2.92 -8.85 -11.81
C THR A 31 3.74 -10.02 -11.25
N ASN A 32 4.81 -9.74 -10.51
CA ASN A 32 5.73 -10.75 -9.97
C ASN A 32 5.60 -10.93 -8.45
N THR A 33 4.46 -10.54 -7.86
CA THR A 33 4.20 -10.74 -6.43
C THR A 33 3.19 -11.84 -6.20
N LEU A 34 3.52 -12.76 -5.28
CA LEU A 34 2.62 -13.79 -4.79
C LEU A 34 2.13 -13.37 -3.40
N SER A 35 0.82 -13.24 -3.23
CA SER A 35 0.21 -13.01 -1.92
C SER A 35 -0.30 -14.33 -1.36
N ILE A 36 0.19 -14.72 -0.18
CA ILE A 36 -0.22 -15.94 0.51
C ILE A 36 -0.95 -15.52 1.77
N SER A 37 -2.22 -15.91 1.89
CA SER A 37 -3.00 -15.70 3.10
C SER A 37 -2.98 -16.97 3.93
N ILE A 38 -2.52 -16.88 5.17
CA ILE A 38 -2.46 -17.99 6.11
C ILE A 38 -3.63 -17.85 7.08
N TRP A 39 -4.59 -18.76 6.97
CA TRP A 39 -5.74 -18.83 7.86
C TRP A 39 -5.50 -20.03 8.79
N GLY A 40 -5.24 -19.78 10.08
CA GLY A 40 -4.99 -20.83 11.07
C GLY A 40 -6.12 -20.95 12.07
N TYR A 41 -6.77 -22.12 12.11
CA TYR A 41 -7.54 -22.59 13.27
C TYR A 41 -6.68 -23.64 14.00
N GLY A 42 -6.23 -23.32 15.20
CA GLY A 42 -5.50 -24.27 16.04
C GLY A 42 -3.98 -24.01 16.20
N SER A 43 -3.24 -25.03 16.62
CA SER A 43 -1.83 -24.96 17.05
C SER A 43 -0.77 -24.83 15.93
N ARG A 44 -1.17 -24.59 14.69
CA ARG A 44 -0.27 -24.36 13.54
C ARG A 44 -0.45 -22.94 13.03
N SER A 45 0.13 -21.98 13.73
CA SER A 45 0.31 -20.62 13.24
C SER A 45 1.70 -20.51 12.62
N ALA A 46 1.79 -20.02 11.38
CA ALA A 46 3.07 -19.63 10.81
C ALA A 46 3.56 -18.35 11.52
N SER A 47 4.79 -18.32 11.95
CA SER A 47 5.42 -17.12 12.47
C SER A 47 5.97 -16.25 11.33
N VAL A 48 6.26 -15.00 11.61
CA VAL A 48 6.92 -14.11 10.63
C VAL A 48 8.33 -14.62 10.32
N GLU A 49 9.00 -15.21 11.30
CA GLU A 49 10.32 -15.82 11.18
C GLU A 49 10.32 -16.97 10.18
N ASP A 50 9.29 -17.83 10.19
CA ASP A 50 9.16 -18.96 9.25
C ASP A 50 9.13 -18.46 7.79
N VAL A 51 8.48 -17.32 7.54
CA VAL A 51 8.40 -16.70 6.21
C VAL A 51 9.78 -16.21 5.74
N TYR A 52 10.53 -15.58 6.63
CA TYR A 52 11.91 -15.15 6.32
C TYR A 52 12.85 -16.30 6.10
N ASP A 53 12.70 -17.40 6.84
CA ASP A 53 13.52 -18.60 6.68
C ASP A 53 13.25 -19.28 5.34
N ILE A 54 12.01 -19.39 4.90
CA ILE A 54 11.66 -19.87 3.56
C ILE A 54 12.34 -19.01 2.47
N ALA A 55 12.37 -17.70 2.64
CA ALA A 55 13.02 -16.81 1.67
C ALA A 55 14.55 -17.00 1.64
N LYS A 56 15.17 -17.24 2.79
CA LYS A 56 16.62 -17.52 2.87
C LYS A 56 16.99 -18.86 2.26
N GLU A 57 16.11 -19.87 2.37
CA GLU A 57 16.31 -21.19 1.79
C GLU A 57 16.14 -21.20 0.26
N ASN A 58 15.42 -20.23 -0.29
CA ASN A 58 15.10 -20.16 -1.72
C ASN A 58 15.47 -18.81 -2.35
N PRO A 59 16.71 -18.34 -2.28
CA PRO A 59 17.12 -17.01 -2.75
C PRO A 59 17.00 -16.83 -4.27
N ASP A 60 17.04 -17.91 -5.03
CA ASP A 60 16.91 -17.89 -6.49
C ASP A 60 15.45 -17.66 -6.95
N LEU A 61 14.48 -18.05 -6.11
CA LEU A 61 13.05 -17.94 -6.39
C LEU A 61 12.42 -16.71 -5.76
N LEU A 62 12.83 -16.37 -4.54
CA LEU A 62 12.26 -15.30 -3.73
C LEU A 62 13.27 -14.18 -3.51
N LYS A 63 13.10 -13.07 -4.21
CA LYS A 63 13.99 -11.91 -4.09
C LYS A 63 13.74 -11.09 -2.82
N ALA A 64 12.50 -11.02 -2.39
CA ALA A 64 12.06 -10.32 -1.19
C ALA A 64 10.74 -10.90 -0.69
N VAL A 65 10.54 -10.85 0.61
CA VAL A 65 9.28 -11.19 1.27
C VAL A 65 8.91 -10.07 2.22
N SER A 66 7.63 -9.90 2.49
CA SER A 66 7.14 -8.99 3.51
C SER A 66 5.95 -9.60 4.20
N PRO A 67 5.92 -9.61 5.55
CA PRO A 67 4.70 -9.89 6.26
C PRO A 67 3.69 -8.78 6.00
N GLN A 68 2.41 -9.12 6.03
CA GLN A 68 1.32 -8.16 6.05
C GLN A 68 0.35 -8.56 7.14
N ILE A 69 0.37 -7.81 8.24
CA ILE A 69 -0.52 -8.03 9.39
C ILE A 69 -1.63 -6.99 9.34
N ASP A 70 -2.87 -7.43 9.38
CA ASP A 70 -4.02 -6.53 9.34
C ASP A 70 -4.31 -5.94 10.74
N PHE A 71 -4.21 -4.64 10.84
CA PHE A 71 -4.56 -3.84 12.01
C PHE A 71 -5.78 -2.94 11.79
N SER A 72 -6.58 -3.18 10.76
CA SER A 72 -7.75 -2.35 10.40
C SER A 72 -8.83 -2.29 11.48
N SER A 73 -8.78 -3.16 12.49
CA SER A 73 -9.59 -3.05 13.70
C SER A 73 -9.27 -1.81 14.56
N ASN A 74 -8.05 -1.26 14.41
CA ASN A 74 -7.61 -0.05 15.09
C ASN A 74 -7.91 1.18 14.24
N THR A 75 -9.06 1.78 14.46
CA THR A 75 -9.53 2.93 13.67
C THR A 75 -8.59 4.13 13.78
N PRO A 76 -8.06 4.66 12.67
CA PRO A 76 -7.20 5.84 12.66
C PRO A 76 -7.96 7.11 13.08
N LYS A 77 -7.30 7.97 13.85
CA LYS A 77 -7.82 9.26 14.29
C LYS A 77 -6.82 10.37 14.10
N VAL A 78 -7.29 11.49 13.55
CA VAL A 78 -6.53 12.75 13.44
C VAL A 78 -7.38 13.87 14.05
N GLY A 79 -6.94 14.42 15.17
CA GLY A 79 -7.75 15.37 15.94
C GLY A 79 -9.06 14.72 16.41
N THR A 80 -10.18 15.26 15.98
CA THR A 80 -11.55 14.76 16.27
C THR A 80 -12.09 13.84 15.16
N THR A 81 -11.43 13.79 13.99
CA THR A 81 -11.89 13.01 12.85
C THR A 81 -11.43 11.57 12.95
N THR A 82 -12.32 10.65 12.61
CA THR A 82 -12.10 9.20 12.64
C THR A 82 -12.25 8.65 11.22
N TYR A 83 -11.28 7.88 10.79
CA TYR A 83 -11.21 7.22 9.47
C TYR A 83 -11.56 5.74 9.62
N ARG A 84 -12.82 5.36 9.34
CA ARG A 84 -13.34 4.02 9.67
C ARG A 84 -12.98 2.94 8.65
N TYR A 85 -12.77 3.34 7.42
CA TYR A 85 -12.60 2.42 6.30
C TYR A 85 -11.15 2.34 5.80
N SER A 86 -10.24 3.07 6.46
CA SER A 86 -8.82 3.05 6.11
C SER A 86 -8.18 1.69 6.40
N TYR A 87 -7.41 1.21 5.46
CA TYR A 87 -6.61 -0.01 5.61
C TYR A 87 -5.37 0.28 6.45
N VAL A 88 -5.16 -0.52 7.51
CA VAL A 88 -4.00 -0.39 8.39
C VAL A 88 -3.24 -1.71 8.39
N TYR A 89 -2.02 -1.69 7.86
CA TYR A 89 -1.20 -2.88 7.76
C TYR A 89 0.16 -2.72 8.44
N GLY A 90 0.54 -3.73 9.22
CA GLY A 90 1.90 -3.92 9.70
C GLY A 90 2.73 -4.62 8.64
N VAL A 91 3.80 -3.99 8.20
CA VAL A 91 4.63 -4.44 7.08
C VAL A 91 6.12 -4.23 7.39
N ASP A 92 6.99 -4.72 6.51
CA ASP A 92 8.44 -4.45 6.57
C ASP A 92 8.88 -3.36 5.56
N GLU A 93 10.20 -3.14 5.48
CA GLU A 93 10.81 -2.17 4.58
C GLU A 93 10.68 -2.55 3.10
N ASN A 94 10.53 -3.85 2.78
CA ASN A 94 10.45 -4.35 1.41
C ASN A 94 9.04 -4.19 0.81
N TYR A 95 8.03 -4.03 1.65
CA TYR A 95 6.63 -3.99 1.22
C TYR A 95 6.34 -2.96 0.14
N SER A 96 6.89 -1.75 0.29
CA SER A 96 6.70 -0.67 -0.69
C SER A 96 7.25 -1.04 -2.06
N ALA A 97 8.41 -1.70 -2.11
CA ALA A 97 9.02 -2.17 -3.35
C ALA A 97 8.24 -3.34 -3.95
N LEU A 98 7.80 -4.31 -3.13
CA LEU A 98 6.99 -5.44 -3.57
C LEU A 98 5.65 -5.02 -4.19
N LYS A 99 5.01 -4.02 -3.61
CA LYS A 99 3.73 -3.46 -4.10
C LYS A 99 3.89 -2.36 -5.14
N ASN A 100 5.13 -2.09 -5.55
CA ASN A 100 5.46 -1.03 -6.50
C ASN A 100 4.90 0.35 -6.10
N TYR A 101 4.91 0.64 -4.79
CA TYR A 101 4.52 1.94 -4.28
C TYR A 101 5.64 2.96 -4.45
N THR A 102 5.31 4.12 -4.96
CA THR A 102 6.19 5.28 -5.04
C THR A 102 5.86 6.29 -3.95
N LEU A 103 6.86 7.00 -3.48
CA LEU A 103 6.70 8.05 -2.48
C LEU A 103 6.48 9.40 -3.16
N ALA A 104 5.48 10.14 -2.70
CA ALA A 104 5.28 11.54 -3.06
C ALA A 104 6.15 12.47 -2.21
N LYS A 105 6.24 12.17 -0.90
CA LYS A 105 7.01 12.98 0.07
C LYS A 105 7.59 12.09 1.18
N GLY A 106 8.71 12.50 1.75
CA GLY A 106 9.31 11.81 2.89
C GLY A 106 10.08 10.56 2.52
N ARG A 107 10.02 9.52 3.36
CA ARG A 107 10.71 8.24 3.19
C ARG A 107 9.81 7.04 3.47
N SER A 108 10.18 5.88 2.94
CA SER A 108 9.56 4.60 3.28
C SER A 108 9.98 4.13 4.69
N LEU A 109 9.33 3.07 5.17
CA LEU A 109 9.80 2.34 6.34
C LEU A 109 11.20 1.80 6.09
N GLN A 110 12.00 1.75 7.13
CA GLN A 110 13.37 1.26 7.09
C GLN A 110 13.53 0.11 8.07
N TYR A 111 14.48 -0.78 7.82
CA TYR A 111 14.82 -1.88 8.73
C TYR A 111 14.97 -1.46 10.20
N MET A 112 15.61 -0.30 10.45
CA MET A 112 15.78 0.24 11.81
C MET A 112 14.48 0.70 12.46
N ASP A 113 13.45 1.01 11.67
CA ASP A 113 12.14 1.36 12.24
C ASP A 113 11.44 0.11 12.77
N ILE A 114 11.63 -1.02 12.07
CA ILE A 114 11.08 -2.32 12.46
C ILE A 114 11.84 -2.90 13.64
N LYS A 115 13.18 -2.93 13.56
CA LYS A 115 14.04 -3.48 14.57
C LYS A 115 13.89 -2.79 15.93
N ASP A 116 13.74 -1.47 15.92
CA ASP A 116 13.64 -0.64 17.13
C ASP A 116 12.17 -0.43 17.57
N ASN A 117 11.20 -1.08 16.94
CA ASN A 117 9.76 -0.93 17.22
C ASN A 117 9.32 0.54 17.23
N LYS A 118 9.79 1.33 16.24
CA LYS A 118 9.50 2.77 16.21
C LYS A 118 8.05 3.04 15.86
N GLN A 119 7.44 3.95 16.59
CA GLN A 119 6.09 4.43 16.32
C GLN A 119 6.09 5.42 15.13
N VAL A 120 6.36 4.89 13.94
CA VAL A 120 6.34 5.63 12.68
C VAL A 120 5.40 4.97 11.70
N CYS A 121 4.88 5.74 10.74
CA CYS A 121 4.01 5.21 9.69
C CYS A 121 4.22 5.94 8.37
N VAL A 122 3.83 5.27 7.29
CA VAL A 122 3.67 5.82 5.95
C VAL A 122 2.19 5.81 5.63
N ILE A 123 1.68 6.91 5.09
CA ILE A 123 0.25 7.06 4.78
C ILE A 123 0.01 7.19 3.28
N GLY A 124 -1.17 6.78 2.85
CA GLY A 124 -1.66 7.01 1.49
C GLY A 124 -2.08 8.46 1.25
N ASP A 125 -2.25 8.80 -0.01
CA ASP A 125 -2.55 10.18 -0.42
C ASP A 125 -3.94 10.65 0.02
N PHE A 126 -4.91 9.75 0.13
CA PHE A 126 -6.24 10.08 0.65
C PHE A 126 -6.18 10.68 2.07
N ILE A 127 -5.52 9.99 3.01
CA ILE A 127 -5.36 10.47 4.38
C ILE A 127 -4.52 11.75 4.41
N ASN A 128 -3.46 11.83 3.59
CA ASN A 128 -2.62 13.02 3.50
C ASN A 128 -3.41 14.27 3.11
N ARG A 129 -4.30 14.15 2.13
CA ARG A 129 -5.12 15.28 1.66
C ARG A 129 -6.28 15.60 2.62
N THR A 130 -7.00 14.60 3.06
CA THR A 130 -8.22 14.79 3.87
C THR A 130 -7.92 15.17 5.33
N ALA A 131 -6.89 14.57 5.92
CA ALA A 131 -6.54 14.80 7.32
C ALA A 131 -5.54 15.95 7.53
N PHE A 132 -4.62 16.16 6.57
CA PHE A 132 -3.48 17.05 6.74
C PHE A 132 -3.34 18.11 5.64
N GLY A 133 -4.31 18.23 4.73
CA GLY A 133 -4.27 19.21 3.64
C GLY A 133 -3.03 19.08 2.73
N GLY A 134 -2.49 17.86 2.58
CA GLY A 134 -1.31 17.57 1.76
C GLY A 134 0.05 17.74 2.48
N ASN A 135 0.06 18.03 3.78
CA ASN A 135 1.26 18.25 4.59
C ASN A 135 1.37 17.27 5.78
N GLY A 136 1.16 15.97 5.50
CA GLY A 136 1.14 14.93 6.52
C GLY A 136 2.51 14.54 7.07
N VAL A 137 3.61 14.68 6.32
CA VAL A 137 4.95 14.29 6.78
C VAL A 137 5.35 15.09 8.02
N GLY A 138 5.81 14.37 9.05
CA GLY A 138 6.18 14.95 10.35
C GLY A 138 5.02 15.09 11.33
N GLN A 139 3.77 15.01 10.86
CA GLN A 139 2.56 15.02 11.68
C GLN A 139 2.36 13.68 12.40
N THR A 140 1.36 13.61 13.25
CA THR A 140 1.06 12.44 14.06
C THR A 140 -0.37 11.96 13.81
N ILE A 141 -0.52 10.66 13.63
CA ILE A 141 -1.82 9.97 13.57
C ILE A 141 -1.97 9.03 14.77
N LYS A 142 -3.17 8.91 15.29
CA LYS A 142 -3.47 8.03 16.42
C LYS A 142 -4.15 6.76 15.91
N LEU A 143 -3.61 5.59 16.31
CA LEU A 143 -4.16 4.27 16.05
C LEU A 143 -4.41 3.58 17.39
N GLY A 144 -5.68 3.38 17.73
CA GLY A 144 -6.03 2.87 19.06
C GLY A 144 -5.49 3.77 20.18
N ALA A 145 -4.64 3.21 21.04
CA ALA A 145 -4.00 3.92 22.15
C ALA A 145 -2.68 4.62 21.76
N TYR A 146 -2.09 4.28 20.63
CA TYR A 146 -0.74 4.69 20.23
C TYR A 146 -0.75 5.85 19.23
N LYS A 147 0.33 6.64 19.26
CA LYS A 147 0.56 7.74 18.30
C LYS A 147 1.71 7.38 17.39
N PHE A 148 1.50 7.49 16.08
CA PHE A 148 2.50 7.22 15.07
C PHE A 148 2.89 8.51 14.35
N ARG A 149 4.19 8.74 14.19
CA ARG A 149 4.72 9.86 13.41
C ARG A 149 4.74 9.48 11.94
N ILE A 150 4.18 10.32 11.09
CA ILE A 150 4.18 10.14 9.65
C ILE A 150 5.57 10.48 9.10
N VAL A 151 6.25 9.49 8.50
CA VAL A 151 7.58 9.64 7.91
C VAL A 151 7.55 9.70 6.38
N GLY A 152 6.46 9.26 5.77
CA GLY A 152 6.29 9.30 4.33
C GLY A 152 4.84 9.33 3.90
N VAL A 153 4.64 9.78 2.68
CA VAL A 153 3.36 9.82 1.98
C VAL A 153 3.52 9.15 0.64
N LEU A 154 2.66 8.22 0.32
CA LEU A 154 2.65 7.52 -0.97
C LEU A 154 2.10 8.41 -2.08
N SER A 155 2.59 8.20 -3.28
CA SER A 155 1.99 8.78 -4.48
C SER A 155 0.62 8.16 -4.73
N PRO A 156 -0.37 8.94 -5.20
CA PRO A 156 -1.70 8.40 -5.51
C PRO A 156 -1.61 7.36 -6.62
N LYS A 157 -2.29 6.24 -6.44
CA LYS A 157 -2.50 5.21 -7.46
C LYS A 157 -3.76 5.48 -8.29
N ILE A 158 -4.74 6.11 -7.67
CA ILE A 158 -6.04 6.38 -8.28
C ILE A 158 -6.03 7.82 -8.80
N SER A 159 -6.29 7.97 -10.10
CA SER A 159 -6.32 9.28 -10.75
C SER A 159 -7.63 10.05 -10.52
N ASP A 160 -8.60 9.46 -9.82
CA ASP A 160 -9.91 10.07 -9.60
C ASP A 160 -9.89 11.06 -8.43
N PRO A 161 -10.24 12.34 -8.66
CA PRO A 161 -10.31 13.34 -7.60
C PRO A 161 -11.48 13.12 -6.61
N THR A 162 -12.47 12.28 -6.94
CA THR A 162 -13.59 11.92 -6.08
C THR A 162 -13.23 10.81 -5.10
N MET A 163 -12.07 10.89 -4.49
CA MET A 163 -11.59 9.88 -3.56
C MET A 163 -12.59 9.63 -2.44
N GLN A 164 -13.01 8.38 -2.34
CA GLN A 164 -13.84 7.88 -1.25
C GLN A 164 -12.98 7.12 -0.25
N GLU A 165 -13.40 7.11 1.01
CA GLU A 165 -12.81 6.23 2.03
C GLU A 165 -12.83 4.77 1.57
N GLY A 166 -11.78 4.00 1.93
CA GLY A 166 -11.68 2.58 1.64
C GLY A 166 -11.15 2.24 0.26
N ASN A 167 -10.51 3.16 -0.45
CA ASN A 167 -9.79 2.88 -1.69
C ASN A 167 -8.29 2.55 -1.42
N ASP A 168 -7.54 2.17 -2.46
CA ASP A 168 -6.12 1.80 -2.35
C ASP A 168 -5.21 2.93 -1.84
N ASP A 169 -5.64 4.20 -1.95
CA ASP A 169 -4.92 5.36 -1.45
C ASP A 169 -5.31 5.73 -0.01
N ASP A 170 -6.32 5.04 0.57
CA ASP A 170 -6.75 5.17 1.97
C ASP A 170 -6.09 4.07 2.82
N CYS A 171 -4.78 4.17 2.97
CA CYS A 171 -3.98 3.16 3.65
C CYS A 171 -2.96 3.77 4.61
N ILE A 172 -2.59 2.97 5.62
CA ILE A 172 -1.55 3.28 6.59
C ILE A 172 -0.67 2.05 6.73
N TYR A 173 0.62 2.24 6.54
CA TYR A 173 1.63 1.21 6.74
C TYR A 173 2.49 1.55 7.95
N LEU A 174 2.63 0.60 8.86
CA LEU A 174 3.45 0.71 10.06
C LEU A 174 4.38 -0.51 10.19
N PRO A 175 5.44 -0.45 11.01
CA PRO A 175 6.27 -1.60 11.26
C PRO A 175 5.44 -2.74 11.87
N TYR A 176 5.57 -3.95 11.34
CA TYR A 176 4.80 -5.10 11.84
C TYR A 176 5.14 -5.48 13.30
N SER A 177 6.28 -5.02 13.76
CA SER A 177 6.82 -5.29 15.10
C SER A 177 6.29 -4.35 16.20
N THR A 178 5.50 -3.33 15.83
CA THR A 178 5.08 -2.25 16.75
C THR A 178 3.76 -2.55 17.46
#